data_91f0572266bf6dcc74266aed76b7ccc6
#
_entry.id   91f0572266bf6dcc74266aed76b7ccc6
#
_cell.length_a   1.000
_cell.length_b   1.000
_cell.length_c   1.000
_cell.angle_alpha   90.00
_cell.angle_beta   90.00
_cell.angle_gamma   90.00
#
_symmetry.space_group_name_H-M   'P 1'
#
loop_
_entity.id
_entity.type
_entity.pdbx_description
1 polymer ?
#
loop_
_entity_poly.entity_id
_entity_poly.type
_entity_poly.pdbx_seq_one_letter_code
_entity_poly.pdbx_strand_id
1 'polypeptide(L)'
;MKKLALTFLGVALLAGCSAVQSPVTQEEVTLTPPSKDRVGYVRLVKDKNYYIDTDSIWVDNQDLNQVHFDAVVNLDKGLYVYPNEKRRYARSVRQYKILNCKNYHLTQVRTDFYDDFWGEGLRAAPKK
;
A
#
# COMPACT_ATOMS: atom_id res chain seq x y z
N MET A 1 51.96 -1.49 -23.79
CA MET A 1 51.28 -0.22 -23.86
C MET A 1 49.93 -0.27 -24.54
N LYS A 2 49.76 -0.99 -25.64
CA LYS A 2 48.46 -1.12 -26.32
C LYS A 2 47.40 -1.82 -25.48
N LYS A 3 47.77 -2.75 -24.63
CA LYS A 3 46.85 -3.47 -23.73
C LYS A 3 46.29 -2.59 -22.63
N LEU A 4 47.03 -1.61 -22.15
CA LEU A 4 46.62 -0.66 -21.13
C LEU A 4 45.55 0.32 -21.65
N ALA A 5 45.66 0.76 -22.92
CA ALA A 5 44.70 1.65 -23.53
C ALA A 5 43.32 0.98 -23.71
N LEU A 6 43.30 -0.30 -24.06
CA LEU A 6 42.05 -1.07 -24.18
C LEU A 6 41.35 -1.27 -22.84
N THR A 7 42.12 -1.47 -21.78
CA THR A 7 41.54 -1.61 -20.43
C THR A 7 40.89 -0.32 -19.95
N PHE A 8 41.50 0.81 -20.25
CA PHE A 8 40.93 2.12 -19.91
C PHE A 8 39.61 2.39 -20.64
N LEU A 9 39.49 2.01 -21.90
CA LEU A 9 38.26 2.18 -22.66
C LEU A 9 37.11 1.34 -22.09
N GLY A 10 37.39 0.12 -21.65
CA GLY A 10 36.38 -0.76 -21.04
C GLY A 10 35.83 -0.22 -19.73
N VAL A 11 36.67 0.39 -18.91
CA VAL A 11 36.25 0.98 -17.62
C VAL A 11 35.36 2.22 -17.88
N ALA A 12 35.70 3.04 -18.87
CA ALA A 12 34.89 4.21 -19.21
C ALA A 12 33.49 3.82 -19.70
N LEU A 13 33.37 2.76 -20.48
CA LEU A 13 32.07 2.26 -20.95
C LEU A 13 31.20 1.72 -19.80
N LEU A 14 31.79 1.01 -18.85
CA LEU A 14 31.06 0.53 -17.68
C LEU A 14 30.55 1.66 -16.80
N ALA A 15 31.33 2.71 -16.60
CA ALA A 15 30.92 3.88 -15.85
C ALA A 15 29.77 4.62 -16.54
N GLY A 16 29.79 4.71 -17.88
CA GLY A 16 28.71 5.30 -18.65
C GLY A 16 27.39 4.54 -18.55
N CYS A 17 27.45 3.20 -18.58
CA CYS A 17 26.26 2.36 -18.40
C CYS A 17 25.66 2.50 -17.01
N SER A 18 26.48 2.57 -15.98
CA SER A 18 26.02 2.75 -14.61
C SER A 18 25.29 4.10 -14.43
N ALA A 19 25.79 5.16 -15.03
CA ALA A 19 25.17 6.48 -14.96
C ALA A 19 23.81 6.52 -15.67
N VAL A 20 23.67 5.81 -16.80
CA VAL A 20 22.42 5.74 -17.56
C VAL A 20 21.35 4.91 -16.84
N GLN A 21 21.76 3.93 -16.04
CA GLN A 21 20.87 3.03 -15.35
C GLN A 21 20.41 3.53 -13.98
N SER A 22 20.85 4.70 -13.54
CA SER A 22 20.37 5.28 -12.27
C SER A 22 18.89 5.63 -12.42
N PRO A 23 17.98 4.88 -11.76
CA PRO A 23 16.56 5.18 -11.87
C PRO A 23 16.23 6.49 -11.16
N VAL A 24 15.26 7.22 -11.71
CA VAL A 24 14.66 8.34 -11.00
C VAL A 24 13.84 7.72 -9.86
N THR A 25 14.39 7.73 -8.65
CA THR A 25 13.66 7.28 -7.48
C THR A 25 12.70 8.37 -7.02
N GLN A 26 11.45 8.00 -6.79
CA GLN A 26 10.51 8.89 -6.13
C GLN A 26 10.98 9.12 -4.69
N GLU A 27 10.89 10.37 -4.24
CA GLU A 27 11.20 10.71 -2.87
C GLU A 27 10.24 10.01 -1.93
N GLU A 28 10.78 9.37 -0.89
CA GLU A 28 9.97 8.69 0.11
C GLU A 28 9.24 9.71 0.98
N VAL A 29 7.93 9.56 1.11
CA VAL A 29 7.10 10.43 1.94
C VAL A 29 6.81 9.73 3.27
N THR A 30 7.31 10.31 4.36
CA THR A 30 7.00 9.85 5.70
C THR A 30 5.70 10.50 6.17
N LEU A 31 4.78 9.69 6.67
CA LEU A 31 3.48 10.12 7.15
C LEU A 31 3.42 10.00 8.67
N THR A 32 2.57 10.83 9.28
CA THR A 32 2.22 10.72 10.69
C THR A 32 0.77 10.27 10.78
N PRO A 33 0.49 8.97 10.86
CA PRO A 33 -0.88 8.49 10.96
C PRO A 33 -1.52 8.92 12.28
N PRO A 34 -2.87 9.04 12.32
CA PRO A 34 -3.56 9.41 13.54
C PRO A 34 -3.24 8.43 14.67
N SER A 35 -2.90 8.96 15.84
CA SER A 35 -2.56 8.15 17.02
C SER A 35 -3.78 7.76 17.84
N LYS A 36 -4.87 8.53 17.72
CA LYS A 36 -6.11 8.29 18.45
C LYS A 36 -7.01 7.37 17.68
N ASP A 37 -7.66 6.47 18.39
CA ASP A 37 -8.70 5.64 17.82
C ASP A 37 -9.88 6.51 17.38
N ARG A 38 -10.53 6.09 16.31
CA ARG A 38 -11.69 6.78 15.76
C ARG A 38 -12.94 5.95 16.05
N VAL A 39 -14.03 6.60 16.43
CA VAL A 39 -15.32 5.95 16.65
C VAL A 39 -15.76 5.23 15.36
N GLY A 40 -16.20 3.98 15.50
CA GLY A 40 -16.56 3.14 14.38
C GLY A 40 -15.43 2.28 13.84
N TYR A 41 -14.22 2.42 14.40
CA TYR A 41 -13.06 1.61 14.02
C TYR A 41 -12.51 0.89 15.25
N VAL A 42 -12.24 -0.40 15.10
CA VAL A 42 -11.67 -1.22 16.16
C VAL A 42 -10.25 -1.62 15.77
N ARG A 43 -9.29 -1.27 16.62
CA ARG A 43 -7.88 -1.65 16.41
C ARG A 43 -7.72 -3.16 16.57
N LEU A 44 -7.17 -3.81 15.55
CA LEU A 44 -6.97 -5.25 15.56
C LEU A 44 -5.65 -5.68 16.19
N VAL A 45 -4.61 -4.86 16.01
CA VAL A 45 -3.27 -5.19 16.47
C VAL A 45 -2.77 -4.04 17.32
N LYS A 46 -2.40 -4.34 18.57
CA LYS A 46 -1.86 -3.34 19.48
C LYS A 46 -0.62 -2.66 18.87
N ASP A 47 -0.55 -1.34 19.00
CA ASP A 47 0.54 -0.50 18.50
C ASP A 47 0.71 -0.49 16.97
N LYS A 48 -0.31 -0.97 16.25
CA LYS A 48 -0.36 -0.91 14.78
C LYS A 48 -1.56 -0.09 14.32
N ASN A 49 -1.43 0.53 13.16
CA ASN A 49 -2.49 1.34 12.56
C ASN A 49 -3.40 0.49 11.66
N TYR A 50 -3.84 -0.62 12.21
CA TYR A 50 -4.65 -1.63 11.55
C TYR A 50 -5.98 -1.77 12.29
N TYR A 51 -7.08 -1.48 11.58
CA TYR A 51 -8.42 -1.38 12.16
C TYR A 51 -9.44 -2.16 11.36
N ILE A 52 -10.56 -2.53 12.00
CA ILE A 52 -11.79 -2.92 11.30
C ILE A 52 -12.73 -1.72 11.30
N ASP A 53 -13.31 -1.43 10.14
CA ASP A 53 -14.43 -0.51 10.01
C ASP A 53 -15.71 -1.28 10.42
N THR A 54 -16.27 -0.94 11.59
CA THR A 54 -17.41 -1.68 12.12
C THR A 54 -18.68 -1.51 11.30
N ASP A 55 -18.82 -0.38 10.59
CA ASP A 55 -19.95 -0.14 9.70
C ASP A 55 -19.90 -1.00 8.43
N SER A 56 -18.74 -1.55 8.10
CA SER A 56 -18.57 -2.40 6.93
C SER A 56 -18.91 -3.87 7.18
N ILE A 57 -19.16 -4.26 8.42
CA ILE A 57 -19.38 -5.67 8.79
C ILE A 57 -20.77 -6.10 8.35
N TRP A 58 -20.84 -7.19 7.60
CA TRP A 58 -22.10 -7.83 7.27
C TRP A 58 -21.92 -9.35 7.15
N VAL A 59 -23.02 -10.07 7.31
CA VAL A 59 -23.05 -11.53 7.28
C VAL A 59 -23.84 -11.97 6.05
N ASP A 60 -23.32 -12.98 5.36
CA ASP A 60 -23.97 -13.53 4.17
C ASP A 60 -25.27 -14.24 4.55
N ASN A 61 -26.38 -13.89 3.89
CA ASN A 61 -27.67 -14.53 4.14
C ASN A 61 -27.71 -16.00 3.72
N GLN A 62 -26.89 -16.38 2.77
CA GLN A 62 -26.83 -17.74 2.24
C GLN A 62 -25.84 -18.63 3.03
N ASP A 63 -24.85 -18.02 3.67
CA ASP A 63 -23.88 -18.71 4.50
C ASP A 63 -23.54 -17.85 5.71
N LEU A 64 -24.22 -18.11 6.83
CA LEU A 64 -24.06 -17.34 8.08
C LEU A 64 -22.66 -17.49 8.70
N ASN A 65 -21.84 -18.42 8.21
CA ASN A 65 -20.46 -18.55 8.68
C ASN A 65 -19.51 -17.55 8.01
N GLN A 66 -19.96 -16.86 6.96
CA GLN A 66 -19.13 -15.91 6.24
C GLN A 66 -19.43 -14.48 6.69
N VAL A 67 -18.42 -13.87 7.30
CA VAL A 67 -18.48 -12.47 7.76
C VAL A 67 -17.61 -11.62 6.84
N HIS A 68 -18.22 -10.60 6.25
CA HIS A 68 -17.56 -9.66 5.35
C HIS A 68 -17.24 -8.38 6.10
N PHE A 69 -16.08 -7.81 5.85
CA PHE A 69 -15.68 -6.54 6.48
C PHE A 69 -14.54 -5.89 5.72
N ASP A 70 -14.38 -4.60 5.96
CA ASP A 70 -13.22 -3.84 5.51
C ASP A 70 -12.24 -3.67 6.66
N ALA A 71 -10.99 -4.07 6.45
CA ALA A 71 -9.88 -3.67 7.28
C ALA A 71 -9.31 -2.36 6.72
N VAL A 72 -8.92 -1.46 7.60
CA VAL A 72 -8.35 -0.16 7.23
C VAL A 72 -6.96 -0.05 7.85
N VAL A 73 -5.98 0.28 7.01
CA VAL A 73 -4.61 0.49 7.46
C VAL A 73 -4.24 1.94 7.20
N ASN A 74 -3.91 2.68 8.25
CA ASN A 74 -3.34 4.02 8.11
C ASN A 74 -1.83 3.88 7.93
N LEU A 75 -1.31 4.40 6.83
CA LEU A 75 0.07 4.20 6.42
C LEU A 75 1.01 5.17 7.14
N ASP A 76 2.22 4.73 7.41
CA ASP A 76 3.32 5.57 7.89
C ASP A 76 4.22 6.05 6.76
N LYS A 77 4.02 5.55 5.55
CA LYS A 77 4.72 5.96 4.34
C LYS A 77 3.73 6.13 3.20
N GLY A 78 3.83 7.26 2.50
CA GLY A 78 2.99 7.52 1.34
C GLY A 78 3.30 6.59 0.18
N LEU A 79 2.25 6.13 -0.51
CA LEU A 79 2.39 5.28 -1.68
C LEU A 79 1.98 6.04 -2.94
N TYR A 80 2.86 6.06 -3.95
CA TYR A 80 2.60 6.74 -5.21
C TYR A 80 1.85 5.80 -6.16
N VAL A 81 0.53 5.78 -6.00
CA VAL A 81 -0.37 4.89 -6.76
C VAL A 81 -1.34 5.64 -7.66
N TYR A 82 -1.28 6.97 -7.67
CA TYR A 82 -2.17 7.80 -8.49
C TYR A 82 -1.49 8.09 -9.84
N PRO A 83 -2.11 7.66 -10.97
CA PRO A 83 -1.51 7.88 -12.29
C PRO A 83 -1.37 9.37 -12.59
N ASN A 84 -0.24 9.77 -13.14
CA ASN A 84 0.05 11.13 -13.60
C ASN A 84 0.03 12.22 -12.52
N GLU A 85 -0.04 11.85 -11.25
CA GLU A 85 -0.06 12.80 -10.13
C GLU A 85 1.08 12.51 -9.15
N LYS A 86 2.23 13.14 -9.37
CA LYS A 86 3.45 12.91 -8.57
C LYS A 86 3.36 13.41 -7.13
N ARG A 87 2.43 14.35 -6.86
CA ARG A 87 2.26 14.94 -5.52
C ARG A 87 1.15 14.29 -4.73
N ARG A 88 0.34 13.44 -5.36
CA ARG A 88 -0.71 12.71 -4.68
C ARG A 88 -0.22 11.30 -4.36
N TYR A 89 -0.41 10.90 -3.12
CA TYR A 89 -0.04 9.59 -2.65
C TYR A 89 -1.12 9.07 -1.72
N ALA A 90 -1.19 7.75 -1.59
CA ALA A 90 -2.11 7.12 -0.66
C ALA A 90 -1.61 7.27 0.76
N ARG A 91 -2.54 7.57 1.68
CA ARG A 91 -2.32 7.63 3.12
C ARG A 91 -2.95 6.47 3.85
N SER A 92 -3.91 5.80 3.23
CA SER A 92 -4.55 4.63 3.83
C SER A 92 -4.96 3.63 2.78
N VAL A 93 -5.26 2.42 3.27
CA VAL A 93 -5.66 1.28 2.44
C VAL A 93 -6.90 0.66 3.06
N ARG A 94 -7.90 0.32 2.23
CA ARG A 94 -9.01 -0.55 2.62
C ARG A 94 -8.82 -1.92 2.00
N GLN A 95 -8.96 -2.94 2.82
CA GLN A 95 -8.86 -4.33 2.40
C GLN A 95 -10.20 -5.01 2.65
N TYR A 96 -10.90 -5.38 1.59
CA TYR A 96 -12.13 -6.14 1.70
C TYR A 96 -11.78 -7.60 1.99
N LYS A 97 -12.33 -8.13 3.10
CA LYS A 97 -12.01 -9.46 3.59
C LYS A 97 -13.27 -10.25 3.92
N ILE A 98 -13.17 -11.55 3.78
CA ILE A 98 -14.21 -12.50 4.17
C ILE A 98 -13.60 -13.48 5.15
N LEU A 99 -14.18 -13.55 6.36
CA LEU A 99 -13.78 -14.51 7.38
C LEU A 99 -14.82 -15.64 7.43
N ASN A 100 -14.37 -16.87 7.24
CA ASN A 100 -15.19 -18.03 7.48
C ASN A 100 -15.05 -18.44 8.96
N CYS A 101 -16.11 -18.21 9.75
CA CYS A 101 -16.09 -18.47 11.19
C CYS A 101 -16.09 -19.95 11.54
N LYS A 102 -16.43 -20.83 10.61
CA LYS A 102 -16.44 -22.28 10.83
C LYS A 102 -15.03 -22.86 10.84
N ASN A 103 -14.18 -22.44 9.92
CA ASN A 103 -12.81 -22.95 9.76
C ASN A 103 -11.73 -21.90 10.02
N TYR A 104 -12.13 -20.66 10.38
CA TYR A 104 -11.25 -19.51 10.61
C TYR A 104 -10.42 -19.12 9.39
N HIS A 105 -10.88 -19.46 8.19
CA HIS A 105 -10.22 -19.09 6.95
C HIS A 105 -10.52 -17.63 6.59
N LEU A 106 -9.47 -16.82 6.40
CA LEU A 106 -9.57 -15.42 6.02
C LEU A 106 -9.17 -15.27 4.55
N THR A 107 -10.06 -14.71 3.74
CA THR A 107 -9.81 -14.42 2.33
C THR A 107 -9.74 -12.92 2.13
N GLN A 108 -8.67 -12.44 1.50
CA GLN A 108 -8.59 -11.05 1.05
C GLN A 108 -9.07 -10.96 -0.38
N VAL A 109 -10.13 -10.18 -0.60
CA VAL A 109 -10.81 -10.08 -1.90
C VAL A 109 -10.26 -8.93 -2.72
N ARG A 110 -10.10 -7.75 -2.11
CA ARG A 110 -9.73 -6.53 -2.83
C ARG A 110 -8.97 -5.58 -1.92
N THR A 111 -8.06 -4.83 -2.52
CA THR A 111 -7.32 -3.76 -1.86
C THR A 111 -7.55 -2.45 -2.62
N ASP A 112 -8.01 -1.43 -1.92
CA ASP A 112 -8.21 -0.09 -2.45
C ASP A 112 -7.33 0.92 -1.70
N PHE A 113 -6.76 1.87 -2.43
CA PHE A 113 -5.88 2.90 -1.89
C PHE A 113 -6.61 4.24 -1.86
N TYR A 114 -6.41 5.02 -0.80
CA TYR A 114 -7.07 6.31 -0.58
C TYR A 114 -6.04 7.38 -0.22
N ASP A 115 -6.27 8.61 -0.68
CA ASP A 115 -5.34 9.71 -0.46
C ASP A 115 -5.48 10.38 0.91
N ASP A 116 -6.47 9.99 1.70
CA ASP A 116 -6.64 10.43 3.08
C ASP A 116 -6.52 9.23 4.03
N PHE A 117 -6.38 9.50 5.33
CA PHE A 117 -6.41 8.44 6.34
C PHE A 117 -7.83 7.87 6.48
N TRP A 118 -7.94 6.73 7.12
CA TRP A 118 -9.20 6.03 7.43
C TRP A 118 -9.94 5.51 6.20
N GLY A 119 -9.25 5.32 5.11
CA GLY A 119 -9.89 4.85 3.88
C GLY A 119 -10.88 5.86 3.32
N GLU A 120 -10.55 7.14 3.43
CA GLU A 120 -11.36 8.26 2.96
C GLU A 120 -10.64 9.02 1.86
N GLY A 121 -11.35 9.94 1.23
CA GLY A 121 -10.80 10.74 0.15
C GLY A 121 -10.92 10.07 -1.20
N LEU A 122 -10.02 10.41 -2.10
CA LEU A 122 -10.03 9.92 -3.48
C LEU A 122 -9.38 8.54 -3.56
N ARG A 123 -10.13 7.57 -4.05
CA ARG A 123 -9.61 6.23 -4.31
C ARG A 123 -8.75 6.25 -5.58
N ALA A 124 -7.59 5.60 -5.53
CA ALA A 124 -6.77 5.41 -6.71
C ALA A 124 -7.51 4.53 -7.72
N ALA A 125 -7.51 4.95 -9.00
CA ALA A 125 -8.14 4.16 -10.04
C ALA A 125 -7.42 2.82 -10.19
N PRO A 126 -8.14 1.71 -10.35
CA PRO A 126 -7.51 0.42 -10.56
C PRO A 126 -6.69 0.43 -11.84
N LYS A 127 -5.52 -0.19 -11.80
CA LYS A 127 -4.71 -0.39 -13.00
C LYS A 127 -5.42 -1.37 -13.92
N LYS A 128 -5.60 -0.94 -15.14
CA LYS A 128 -6.13 -1.81 -16.19
C LYS A 128 -5.05 -2.78 -16.67
#